data_68411c7ae94e2d51dfb6b9e8cc5c19b3
#
_entry.id   68411c7ae94e2d51dfb6b9e8cc5c19b3
#
_cell.length_a   1.000
_cell.length_b   1.000
_cell.length_c   1.000
_cell.angle_alpha   90.00
_cell.angle_beta   90.00
_cell.angle_gamma   90.00
#
_symmetry.space_group_name_H-M   'P 1'
#
loop_
_entity.id
_entity.type
_entity.pdbx_description
1 polymer ?
#
loop_
_entity_poly.entity_id
_entity_poly.type
_entity_poly.pdbx_seq_one_letter_code
_entity_poly.pdbx_strand_id
1 'polypeptide(L)'
;MKIVVCVKQIQNPEIPSAQFRIDEQAKTLIPVSGLQPVLSPFDEQAVEAALRIRDSAGEDADVEIIIVTIASKASRAPIKAALALGADNAVLLSDSVFDGSGGYVTARNLAETIRTIGDVDLILAGRQAADGDAGVVGLGVAEILDIPAITFARDVRINDGVVTVQRVLQDGIETVEADLPALVTISNELGKVRHASMRETMRAAKKPVKEWMPDDIGLDETQVGSSAMRYKLERLYVPVNDIECEFIDGDTPADIAATLAQHMREAKLI
;
A
#
# COMPACT_ATOMS: atom_id res chain seq x y z
N MET A 1 -10.57 11.39 17.80
CA MET A 1 -9.51 10.45 17.34
C MET A 1 -9.11 10.81 15.94
N LYS A 2 -7.81 10.85 15.65
CA LYS A 2 -7.28 11.20 14.34
C LYS A 2 -6.56 9.99 13.73
N ILE A 3 -7.04 9.54 12.56
CA ILE A 3 -6.49 8.41 11.82
C ILE A 3 -5.83 8.93 10.54
N VAL A 4 -4.56 8.63 10.34
CA VAL A 4 -3.86 8.88 9.07
C VAL A 4 -3.82 7.60 8.26
N VAL A 5 -4.18 7.68 6.97
CA VAL A 5 -4.06 6.56 6.04
C VAL A 5 -3.06 6.93 4.95
N CYS A 6 -1.95 6.20 4.91
CA CYS A 6 -0.95 6.35 3.85
C CYS A 6 -1.41 5.58 2.62
N VAL A 7 -1.45 6.26 1.47
CA VAL A 7 -1.91 5.65 0.22
C VAL A 7 -0.95 5.92 -0.93
N LYS A 8 -0.91 4.99 -1.89
CA LYS A 8 -0.08 5.09 -3.10
C LYS A 8 -0.93 4.95 -4.36
N GLN A 9 -0.67 5.82 -5.34
CA GLN A 9 -1.09 5.59 -6.71
C GLN A 9 -0.15 4.61 -7.38
N ILE A 10 -0.71 3.62 -8.05
CA ILE A 10 0.05 2.64 -8.84
C ILE A 10 -0.49 2.56 -10.27
N GLN A 11 0.29 2.00 -11.18
CA GLN A 11 -0.24 1.54 -12.47
C GLN A 11 -1.31 0.47 -12.21
N ASN A 12 -2.35 0.46 -13.03
CA ASN A 12 -3.40 -0.54 -12.87
C ASN A 12 -2.80 -1.96 -12.98
N PRO A 13 -2.92 -2.81 -11.95
CA PRO A 13 -2.35 -4.17 -11.97
C PRO A 13 -3.01 -5.11 -12.99
N GLU A 14 -4.17 -4.73 -13.55
CA GLU A 14 -4.86 -5.48 -14.59
C GLU A 14 -4.26 -5.27 -15.99
N ILE A 15 -3.01 -4.79 -16.08
CA ILE A 15 -2.28 -4.69 -17.36
C ILE A 15 -2.14 -6.10 -17.96
N PRO A 16 -2.65 -6.36 -19.17
CA PRO A 16 -2.40 -7.62 -19.84
C PRO A 16 -0.88 -7.87 -20.00
N SER A 17 -0.41 -9.07 -19.70
CA SER A 17 1.03 -9.40 -19.76
C SER A 17 1.64 -9.08 -21.14
N ALA A 18 0.87 -9.24 -22.21
CA ALA A 18 1.28 -8.89 -23.58
C ALA A 18 1.53 -7.38 -23.78
N GLN A 19 0.99 -6.51 -22.93
CA GLN A 19 1.17 -5.05 -22.98
C GLN A 19 2.14 -4.52 -21.91
N PHE A 20 2.59 -5.37 -21.00
CA PHE A 20 3.56 -5.01 -19.98
C PHE A 20 4.91 -4.72 -20.63
N ARG A 21 5.44 -3.51 -20.46
CA ARG A 21 6.70 -3.06 -21.04
C ARG A 21 7.49 -2.25 -20.04
N ILE A 22 8.80 -2.41 -20.08
CA ILE A 22 9.77 -1.67 -19.27
C ILE A 22 10.64 -0.84 -20.19
N ASP A 23 10.85 0.42 -19.82
CA ASP A 23 11.96 1.22 -20.33
C ASP A 23 13.21 0.90 -19.51
N GLU A 24 14.10 0.08 -20.04
CA GLU A 24 15.33 -0.34 -19.34
C GLU A 24 16.31 0.81 -19.15
N GLN A 25 16.29 1.84 -20.01
CA GLN A 25 17.17 3.01 -19.90
C GLN A 25 16.67 3.95 -18.79
N ALA A 26 15.39 4.28 -18.82
CA ALA A 26 14.75 5.09 -17.78
C ALA A 26 14.50 4.29 -16.50
N LYS A 27 14.59 2.96 -16.55
CA LYS A 27 14.30 2.02 -15.44
C LYS A 27 12.91 2.23 -14.86
N THR A 28 11.93 2.36 -15.72
CA THR A 28 10.53 2.62 -15.37
C THR A 28 9.60 1.70 -16.14
N LEU A 29 8.41 1.50 -15.58
CA LEU A 29 7.31 0.87 -16.31
C LEU A 29 6.74 1.86 -17.32
N ILE A 30 6.53 1.40 -18.56
CA ILE A 30 5.91 2.20 -19.62
C ILE A 30 4.39 2.18 -19.38
N PRO A 31 3.74 3.37 -19.19
CA PRO A 31 2.29 3.43 -19.01
C PRO A 31 1.54 2.88 -20.22
N VAL A 32 0.52 2.06 -19.97
CA VAL A 32 -0.32 1.51 -21.04
C VAL A 32 -1.41 2.50 -21.40
N SER A 33 -1.51 2.82 -22.69
CA SER A 33 -2.53 3.74 -23.19
C SER A 33 -3.94 3.21 -22.90
N GLY A 34 -4.79 4.09 -22.34
CA GLY A 34 -6.18 3.75 -21.99
C GLY A 34 -6.39 3.13 -20.60
N LEU A 35 -5.32 2.70 -19.92
CA LEU A 35 -5.40 2.27 -18.52
C LEU A 35 -5.05 3.43 -17.60
N GLN A 36 -6.00 3.80 -16.75
CA GLN A 36 -5.77 4.84 -15.74
C GLN A 36 -5.06 4.26 -14.52
N PRO A 37 -4.12 5.01 -13.92
CA PRO A 37 -3.57 4.66 -12.61
C PRO A 37 -4.68 4.55 -11.57
N VAL A 38 -4.49 3.66 -10.60
CA VAL A 38 -5.46 3.36 -9.53
C VAL A 38 -4.85 3.55 -8.15
N LEU A 39 -5.68 3.60 -7.14
CA LEU A 39 -5.24 3.43 -5.75
C LEU A 39 -4.76 2.00 -5.56
N SER A 40 -3.65 1.80 -4.84
CA SER A 40 -3.18 0.46 -4.50
C SER A 40 -4.29 -0.33 -3.79
N PRO A 41 -4.61 -1.56 -4.22
CA PRO A 41 -5.68 -2.36 -3.62
C PRO A 41 -5.50 -2.59 -2.10
N PHE A 42 -4.27 -2.71 -1.63
CA PHE A 42 -4.00 -2.82 -0.19
C PHE A 42 -4.26 -1.51 0.55
N ASP A 43 -4.07 -0.37 -0.11
CA ASP A 43 -4.37 0.94 0.48
C ASP A 43 -5.88 1.23 0.48
N GLU A 44 -6.63 0.71 -0.50
CA GLU A 44 -8.09 0.71 -0.44
C GLU A 44 -8.61 -0.05 0.79
N GLN A 45 -7.98 -1.18 1.14
CA GLN A 45 -8.26 -1.92 2.36
C GLN A 45 -7.93 -1.09 3.61
N ALA A 46 -6.83 -0.33 3.59
CA ALA A 46 -6.47 0.53 4.72
C ALA A 46 -7.48 1.68 4.91
N VAL A 47 -7.98 2.28 3.83
CA VAL A 47 -9.07 3.27 3.90
C VAL A 47 -10.35 2.62 4.45
N GLU A 48 -10.71 1.43 3.99
CA GLU A 48 -11.87 0.71 4.51
C GLU A 48 -11.74 0.37 5.99
N ALA A 49 -10.54 -0.02 6.47
CA ALA A 49 -10.29 -0.27 7.88
C ALA A 49 -10.54 0.99 8.72
N ALA A 50 -10.04 2.16 8.29
CA ALA A 50 -10.30 3.44 8.96
C ALA A 50 -11.79 3.75 9.05
N LEU A 51 -12.52 3.51 7.96
CA LEU A 51 -13.96 3.73 7.89
C LEU A 51 -14.75 2.78 8.82
N ARG A 52 -14.34 1.51 8.92
CA ARG A 52 -14.95 0.54 9.85
C ARG A 52 -14.70 0.92 11.30
N ILE A 53 -13.52 1.43 11.63
CA ILE A 53 -13.20 1.94 12.96
C ILE A 53 -14.15 3.10 13.29
N ARG A 54 -14.32 4.08 12.38
CA ARG A 54 -15.23 5.20 12.57
C ARG A 54 -16.69 4.75 12.72
N ASP A 55 -17.15 3.84 11.87
CA ASP A 55 -18.52 3.31 11.94
C ASP A 55 -18.78 2.59 13.28
N SER A 56 -17.77 1.91 13.82
CA SER A 56 -17.86 1.20 15.12
C SER A 56 -17.83 2.14 16.33
N ALA A 57 -17.22 3.31 16.19
CA ALA A 57 -17.16 4.31 17.26
C ALA A 57 -18.51 5.04 17.48
N GLY A 58 -19.43 4.95 16.52
CA GLY A 58 -20.76 5.55 16.58
C GLY A 58 -20.83 6.97 16.01
N GLU A 59 -22.05 7.44 15.78
CA GLU A 59 -22.32 8.74 15.11
C GLU A 59 -21.82 9.96 15.91
N ASP A 60 -21.76 9.87 17.23
CA ASP A 60 -21.34 10.96 18.12
C ASP A 60 -19.80 11.01 18.30
N ALA A 61 -19.08 10.03 17.80
CA ALA A 61 -17.62 9.98 17.93
C ALA A 61 -16.94 10.90 16.93
N ASP A 62 -16.06 11.78 17.42
CA ASP A 62 -15.21 12.62 16.58
C ASP A 62 -14.02 11.82 16.05
N VAL A 63 -14.17 11.22 14.88
CA VAL A 63 -13.11 10.47 14.18
C VAL A 63 -12.78 11.12 12.85
N GLU A 64 -11.63 11.76 12.78
CA GLU A 64 -11.09 12.38 11.59
C GLU A 64 -10.19 11.39 10.82
N ILE A 65 -10.42 11.21 9.52
CA ILE A 65 -9.62 10.34 8.63
C ILE A 65 -8.91 11.20 7.60
N ILE A 66 -7.57 11.23 7.66
CA ILE A 66 -6.71 12.03 6.79
C ILE A 66 -5.93 11.11 5.85
N ILE A 67 -6.07 11.31 4.55
CA ILE A 67 -5.27 10.61 3.55
C ILE A 67 -3.93 11.32 3.37
N VAL A 68 -2.85 10.57 3.36
CA VAL A 68 -1.50 11.09 3.08
C VAL A 68 -0.90 10.34 1.90
N THR A 69 -0.37 11.06 0.91
CA THR A 69 0.27 10.48 -0.26
C THR A 69 1.38 11.37 -0.81
N ILE A 70 2.35 10.73 -1.45
CA ILE A 70 3.39 11.37 -2.25
C ILE A 70 3.06 11.09 -3.71
N ALA A 71 2.72 12.11 -4.49
CA ALA A 71 2.35 11.94 -5.89
C ALA A 71 2.49 13.25 -6.67
N SER A 72 2.63 13.17 -7.99
CA SER A 72 2.60 14.36 -8.82
C SER A 72 1.24 15.08 -8.77
N LYS A 73 1.21 16.38 -9.00
CA LYS A 73 -0.05 17.18 -9.06
C LYS A 73 -1.08 16.63 -10.04
N ALA A 74 -0.64 15.97 -11.09
CA ALA A 74 -1.51 15.32 -12.08
C ALA A 74 -2.21 14.07 -11.53
N SER A 75 -1.68 13.48 -10.46
CA SER A 75 -2.08 12.19 -9.91
C SER A 75 -3.11 12.30 -8.77
N ARG A 76 -4.12 13.15 -8.94
CA ARG A 76 -5.15 13.37 -7.90
C ARG A 76 -6.27 12.32 -7.87
N ALA A 77 -6.34 11.43 -8.84
CA ALA A 77 -7.43 10.46 -8.95
C ALA A 77 -7.51 9.51 -7.72
N PRO A 78 -6.41 8.93 -7.21
CA PRO A 78 -6.46 8.07 -6.02
C PRO A 78 -6.88 8.80 -4.75
N ILE A 79 -6.42 10.06 -4.58
CA ILE A 79 -6.86 10.89 -3.45
C ILE A 79 -8.36 11.09 -3.52
N LYS A 80 -8.89 11.43 -4.71
CA LYS A 80 -10.33 11.60 -4.90
C LYS A 80 -11.10 10.31 -4.63
N ALA A 81 -10.55 9.15 -5.03
CA ALA A 81 -11.16 7.85 -4.73
C ALA A 81 -11.24 7.61 -3.22
N ALA A 82 -10.14 7.79 -2.47
CA ALA A 82 -10.12 7.64 -1.02
C ALA A 82 -11.07 8.62 -0.31
N LEU A 83 -11.11 9.88 -0.75
CA LEU A 83 -12.04 10.88 -0.25
C LEU A 83 -13.50 10.54 -0.58
N ALA A 84 -13.76 9.91 -1.73
CA ALA A 84 -15.10 9.46 -2.12
C ALA A 84 -15.57 8.26 -1.29
N LEU A 85 -14.68 7.38 -0.87
CA LEU A 85 -14.98 6.28 0.05
C LEU A 85 -15.43 6.79 1.43
N GLY A 86 -14.97 7.99 1.84
CA GLY A 86 -15.45 8.59 3.09
C GLY A 86 -14.41 9.35 3.90
N ALA A 87 -13.12 9.31 3.56
CA ALA A 87 -12.09 10.10 4.26
C ALA A 87 -12.43 11.60 4.24
N ASP A 88 -11.98 12.38 5.22
CA ASP A 88 -12.42 13.76 5.45
C ASP A 88 -11.60 14.75 4.67
N ASN A 89 -10.28 14.61 4.69
CA ASN A 89 -9.34 15.48 3.97
C ASN A 89 -8.09 14.71 3.55
N ALA A 90 -7.19 15.40 2.86
CA ALA A 90 -5.95 14.80 2.41
C ALA A 90 -4.78 15.78 2.46
N VAL A 91 -3.57 15.22 2.62
CA VAL A 91 -2.28 15.90 2.44
C VAL A 91 -1.56 15.25 1.27
N LEU A 92 -1.17 16.05 0.30
CA LEU A 92 -0.44 15.65 -0.88
C LEU A 92 0.96 16.29 -0.86
N LEU A 93 1.99 15.46 -0.81
CA LEU A 93 3.35 15.88 -1.11
C LEU A 93 3.53 15.86 -2.63
N SER A 94 3.50 17.03 -3.27
CA SER A 94 3.24 17.14 -4.72
C SER A 94 4.39 17.70 -5.55
N ASP A 95 5.54 17.95 -4.97
CA ASP A 95 6.71 18.44 -5.71
C ASP A 95 7.46 17.31 -6.40
N SER A 96 8.01 17.61 -7.59
CA SER A 96 8.87 16.69 -8.34
C SER A 96 10.17 16.34 -7.59
N VAL A 97 10.56 17.13 -6.61
CA VAL A 97 11.71 16.84 -5.75
C VAL A 97 11.53 15.54 -4.95
N PHE A 98 10.29 15.10 -4.72
CA PHE A 98 9.99 13.81 -4.07
C PHE A 98 10.15 12.60 -5.01
N ASP A 99 10.28 12.83 -6.32
CA ASP A 99 10.37 11.76 -7.31
C ASP A 99 11.63 10.90 -7.10
N GLY A 100 11.50 9.61 -7.41
CA GLY A 100 12.60 8.65 -7.26
C GLY A 100 12.90 8.24 -5.81
N SER A 101 12.02 8.56 -4.86
CA SER A 101 12.13 8.11 -3.47
C SER A 101 12.07 6.59 -3.38
N GLY A 102 13.05 5.97 -2.75
CA GLY A 102 12.97 4.57 -2.33
C GLY A 102 12.23 4.40 -1.01
N GLY A 103 12.02 3.16 -0.59
CA GLY A 103 11.20 2.84 0.58
C GLY A 103 11.58 3.61 1.86
N TYR A 104 12.89 3.74 2.15
CA TYR A 104 13.35 4.50 3.32
C TYR A 104 13.02 5.99 3.22
N VAL A 105 13.30 6.62 2.07
CA VAL A 105 13.05 8.06 1.86
C VAL A 105 11.55 8.34 1.89
N THR A 106 10.75 7.48 1.27
CA THR A 106 9.28 7.55 1.32
C THR A 106 8.78 7.45 2.76
N ALA A 107 9.28 6.48 3.55
CA ALA A 107 8.89 6.33 4.94
C ALA A 107 9.24 7.56 5.78
N ARG A 108 10.43 8.16 5.56
CA ARG A 108 10.84 9.39 6.22
C ARG A 108 9.93 10.56 5.87
N ASN A 109 9.66 10.77 4.60
CA ASN A 109 8.80 11.86 4.14
C ASN A 109 7.37 11.73 4.74
N LEU A 110 6.82 10.51 4.77
CA LEU A 110 5.53 10.24 5.40
C LEU A 110 5.58 10.45 6.92
N ALA A 111 6.62 10.01 7.60
CA ALA A 111 6.77 10.20 9.04
C ALA A 111 6.84 11.69 9.43
N GLU A 112 7.61 12.51 8.69
CA GLU A 112 7.68 13.95 8.95
C GLU A 112 6.34 14.65 8.61
N THR A 113 5.64 14.18 7.57
CA THR A 113 4.28 14.63 7.27
C THR A 113 3.32 14.35 8.43
N ILE A 114 3.38 13.15 9.00
CA ILE A 114 2.54 12.73 10.12
C ILE A 114 2.87 13.55 11.39
N ARG A 115 4.15 13.80 11.66
CA ARG A 115 4.56 14.71 12.75
C ARG A 115 4.00 16.12 12.58
N THR A 116 4.01 16.62 11.34
CA THR A 116 3.49 17.97 11.02
C THR A 116 1.96 18.03 11.13
N ILE A 117 1.25 16.96 10.80
CA ILE A 117 -0.19 16.84 11.05
C ILE A 117 -0.50 16.93 12.55
N GLY A 118 0.31 16.29 13.39
CA GLY A 118 0.19 16.32 14.84
C GLY A 118 -1.01 15.58 15.42
N ASP A 119 -0.91 15.14 16.66
CA ASP A 119 -1.99 14.48 17.43
C ASP A 119 -2.61 13.30 16.68
N VAL A 120 -1.79 12.49 16.02
CA VAL A 120 -2.25 11.30 15.29
C VAL A 120 -2.30 10.10 16.24
N ASP A 121 -3.48 9.50 16.37
CA ASP A 121 -3.69 8.34 17.24
C ASP A 121 -3.38 7.02 16.52
N LEU A 122 -3.79 6.89 15.25
CA LEU A 122 -3.59 5.66 14.48
C LEU A 122 -3.09 5.96 13.08
N ILE A 123 -2.11 5.19 12.63
CA ILE A 123 -1.62 5.22 11.25
C ILE A 123 -1.97 3.90 10.59
N LEU A 124 -2.63 3.97 9.44
CA LEU A 124 -2.94 2.81 8.62
C LEU A 124 -2.21 2.90 7.28
N ALA A 125 -1.74 1.78 6.79
CA ALA A 125 -1.16 1.63 5.47
C ALA A 125 -1.54 0.26 4.89
N GLY A 126 -1.52 0.10 3.58
CA GLY A 126 -1.54 -1.23 3.00
C GLY A 126 -0.31 -2.04 3.43
N ARG A 127 -0.42 -3.35 3.54
CA ARG A 127 0.72 -4.22 3.90
C ARG A 127 1.90 -4.05 2.93
N GLN A 128 1.61 -3.65 1.70
CA GLN A 128 2.56 -3.40 0.61
C GLN A 128 1.88 -2.60 -0.50
N ALA A 129 2.62 -2.01 -1.42
CA ALA A 129 2.08 -1.46 -2.65
C ALA A 129 2.11 -2.53 -3.75
N ALA A 130 1.00 -2.72 -4.47
CA ALA A 130 0.85 -3.83 -5.44
C ALA A 130 1.67 -3.67 -6.74
N ASP A 131 2.49 -2.64 -6.86
CA ASP A 131 3.41 -2.41 -7.98
C ASP A 131 4.85 -2.88 -7.72
N GLY A 132 5.23 -3.05 -6.48
CA GLY A 132 6.61 -3.40 -6.13
C GLY A 132 6.74 -4.35 -4.94
N ASP A 133 5.66 -4.62 -4.24
CA ASP A 133 5.49 -5.58 -3.12
C ASP A 133 6.58 -5.50 -2.02
N ALA A 134 7.22 -4.34 -1.87
CA ALA A 134 8.34 -4.18 -0.94
C ALA A 134 7.95 -4.31 0.54
N GLY A 135 6.74 -3.89 0.93
CA GLY A 135 6.20 -4.04 2.29
C GLY A 135 6.94 -3.29 3.40
N VAL A 136 7.86 -2.37 3.06
CA VAL A 136 8.78 -1.74 4.04
C VAL A 136 8.36 -0.35 4.50
N VAL A 137 7.50 0.35 3.74
CA VAL A 137 7.22 1.77 3.98
C VAL A 137 6.47 1.98 5.29
N GLY A 138 5.38 1.25 5.53
CA GLY A 138 4.62 1.36 6.77
C GLY A 138 5.49 1.09 8.00
N LEU A 139 6.25 -0.01 7.98
CA LEU A 139 7.18 -0.36 9.06
C LEU A 139 8.26 0.72 9.27
N GLY A 140 8.79 1.28 8.17
CA GLY A 140 9.75 2.37 8.24
C GLY A 140 9.16 3.65 8.84
N VAL A 141 7.88 3.95 8.58
CA VAL A 141 7.17 5.06 9.23
C VAL A 141 7.07 4.84 10.73
N ALA A 142 6.66 3.65 11.17
CA ALA A 142 6.54 3.33 12.59
C ALA A 142 7.87 3.44 13.32
N GLU A 143 8.94 2.87 12.74
CA GLU A 143 10.32 2.96 13.29
C GLU A 143 10.79 4.40 13.42
N ILE A 144 10.58 5.24 12.40
CA ILE A 144 11.01 6.65 12.44
C ILE A 144 10.20 7.47 13.46
N LEU A 145 8.92 7.11 13.67
CA LEU A 145 8.05 7.75 14.65
C LEU A 145 8.25 7.22 16.08
N ASP A 146 8.98 6.11 16.24
CA ASP A 146 9.19 5.39 17.51
C ASP A 146 7.86 4.93 18.12
N ILE A 147 7.00 4.31 17.31
CA ILE A 147 5.69 3.79 17.72
C ILE A 147 5.56 2.30 17.37
N PRO A 148 4.72 1.54 18.10
CA PRO A 148 4.48 0.14 17.80
C PRO A 148 3.87 -0.06 16.41
N ALA A 149 4.28 -1.16 15.74
CA ALA A 149 3.75 -1.57 14.45
C ALA A 149 3.15 -2.97 14.50
N ILE A 150 1.91 -3.12 14.04
CA ILE A 150 1.25 -4.43 13.89
C ILE A 150 0.96 -4.66 12.41
N THR A 151 1.39 -5.81 11.87
CA THR A 151 1.35 -6.10 10.44
C THR A 151 0.28 -7.12 10.05
N PHE A 152 -0.10 -7.13 8.76
CA PHE A 152 -0.99 -8.12 8.15
C PHE A 152 -2.38 -8.20 8.80
N ALA A 153 -2.96 -7.05 9.14
CA ALA A 153 -4.27 -6.98 9.79
C ALA A 153 -5.41 -7.38 8.86
N ARG A 154 -6.27 -8.27 9.34
CA ARG A 154 -7.57 -8.59 8.75
C ARG A 154 -8.75 -7.98 9.51
N ASP A 155 -8.52 -7.55 10.74
CA ASP A 155 -9.50 -6.84 11.58
C ASP A 155 -8.75 -5.89 12.53
N VAL A 156 -9.29 -4.70 12.74
CA VAL A 156 -8.71 -3.67 13.60
C VAL A 156 -9.83 -3.06 14.43
N ARG A 157 -9.65 -3.04 15.74
CA ARG A 157 -10.59 -2.44 16.69
C ARG A 157 -9.85 -1.54 17.65
N ILE A 158 -10.52 -0.51 18.13
CA ILE A 158 -9.97 0.42 19.13
C ILE A 158 -10.94 0.47 20.31
N ASN A 159 -10.39 0.28 21.51
CA ASN A 159 -11.10 0.44 22.77
C ASN A 159 -10.16 1.07 23.80
N ASP A 160 -10.61 2.14 24.45
CA ASP A 160 -9.92 2.78 25.58
C ASP A 160 -8.43 3.07 25.36
N GLY A 161 -8.07 3.56 24.15
CA GLY A 161 -6.69 3.90 23.80
C GLY A 161 -5.80 2.72 23.41
N VAL A 162 -6.39 1.52 23.27
CA VAL A 162 -5.70 0.29 22.83
C VAL A 162 -6.23 -0.13 21.47
N VAL A 163 -5.32 -0.42 20.54
CA VAL A 163 -5.66 -1.05 19.26
C VAL A 163 -5.51 -2.56 19.38
N THR A 164 -6.59 -3.30 19.09
CA THR A 164 -6.62 -4.77 19.00
C THR A 164 -6.69 -5.17 17.53
N VAL A 165 -5.75 -6.00 17.09
CA VAL A 165 -5.59 -6.40 15.68
C VAL A 165 -5.59 -7.91 15.55
N GLN A 166 -6.40 -8.44 14.62
CA GLN A 166 -6.26 -9.81 14.15
C GLN A 166 -5.30 -9.86 12.97
N ARG A 167 -4.13 -10.46 13.17
CA ARG A 167 -3.10 -10.67 12.14
C ARG A 167 -3.29 -11.99 11.42
N VAL A 168 -3.06 -12.00 10.11
CA VAL A 168 -2.99 -13.23 9.32
C VAL A 168 -1.56 -13.73 9.27
N LEU A 169 -1.35 -14.95 9.71
CA LEU A 169 -0.09 -15.69 9.62
C LEU A 169 -0.24 -16.88 8.68
N GLN A 170 0.87 -17.50 8.31
CA GLN A 170 0.86 -18.66 7.42
C GLN A 170 0.08 -19.85 8.00
N ASP A 171 0.12 -20.01 9.31
CA ASP A 171 -0.44 -21.15 10.06
C ASP A 171 -1.67 -20.77 10.91
N GLY A 172 -2.15 -19.51 10.83
CA GLY A 172 -3.34 -19.13 11.57
C GLY A 172 -3.55 -17.63 11.73
N ILE A 173 -4.33 -17.29 12.74
CA ILE A 173 -4.68 -15.90 13.08
C ILE A 173 -4.18 -15.62 14.49
N GLU A 174 -3.46 -14.54 14.66
CA GLU A 174 -2.97 -14.04 15.93
C GLU A 174 -3.72 -12.77 16.32
N THR A 175 -4.08 -12.63 17.58
CA THR A 175 -4.61 -11.36 18.12
C THR A 175 -3.50 -10.64 18.88
N VAL A 176 -3.22 -9.40 18.48
CA VAL A 176 -2.17 -8.56 19.07
C VAL A 176 -2.78 -7.25 19.51
N GLU A 177 -2.30 -6.71 20.62
CA GLU A 177 -2.71 -5.42 21.17
C GLU A 177 -1.51 -4.49 21.31
N ALA A 178 -1.76 -3.20 21.13
CA ALA A 178 -0.78 -2.14 21.39
C ALA A 178 -1.49 -0.88 21.88
N ASP A 179 -0.79 -0.08 22.69
CA ASP A 179 -1.24 1.25 23.06
C ASP A 179 -1.13 2.21 21.85
N LEU A 180 -2.06 3.16 21.76
CA LEU A 180 -1.97 4.27 20.81
C LEU A 180 -0.98 5.34 21.31
N PRO A 181 -0.23 6.03 20.43
CA PRO A 181 -0.31 5.90 18.97
C PRO A 181 0.37 4.63 18.43
N ALA A 182 -0.19 4.05 17.37
CA ALA A 182 0.32 2.84 16.74
C ALA A 182 0.19 2.90 15.20
N LEU A 183 0.95 2.06 14.50
CA LEU A 183 0.79 1.84 13.06
C LEU A 183 0.29 0.41 12.80
N VAL A 184 -0.68 0.27 11.91
CA VAL A 184 -1.19 -1.04 11.49
C VAL A 184 -1.14 -1.16 9.96
N THR A 185 -0.54 -2.25 9.45
CA THR A 185 -0.60 -2.53 8.03
C THR A 185 -1.72 -3.51 7.70
N ILE A 186 -2.53 -3.16 6.71
CA ILE A 186 -3.78 -3.84 6.37
C ILE A 186 -3.56 -4.82 5.23
N SER A 187 -4.08 -6.02 5.41
CA SER A 187 -4.05 -7.10 4.43
C SER A 187 -5.37 -7.20 3.65
N ASN A 188 -5.34 -7.85 2.49
CA ASN A 188 -6.53 -8.09 1.67
C ASN A 188 -7.58 -9.00 2.34
N GLU A 189 -7.19 -9.73 3.38
CA GLU A 189 -8.08 -10.54 4.21
C GLU A 189 -9.03 -9.70 5.10
N LEU A 190 -8.88 -8.36 5.14
CA LEU A 190 -9.89 -7.46 5.71
C LEU A 190 -11.25 -7.66 5.04
N GLY A 191 -11.24 -8.01 3.75
CA GLY A 191 -12.41 -8.41 2.98
C GLY A 191 -12.95 -7.32 2.05
N LYS A 192 -14.27 -7.26 1.89
CA LYS A 192 -14.88 -6.38 0.89
C LYS A 192 -14.75 -4.90 1.26
N VAL A 193 -14.19 -4.12 0.36
CA VAL A 193 -14.16 -2.65 0.41
C VAL A 193 -15.50 -2.10 -0.08
N ARG A 194 -16.00 -1.05 0.57
CA ARG A 194 -17.20 -0.32 0.11
C ARG A 194 -16.95 0.40 -1.20
N HIS A 195 -18.00 0.69 -1.94
CA HIS A 195 -17.92 1.47 -3.18
C HIS A 195 -18.55 2.85 -2.96
N ALA A 196 -17.86 3.89 -3.47
CA ALA A 196 -18.40 5.22 -3.46
C ALA A 196 -19.56 5.36 -4.46
N SER A 197 -20.67 5.95 -4.04
CA SER A 197 -21.75 6.34 -4.93
C SER A 197 -21.34 7.56 -5.78
N MET A 198 -22.07 7.82 -6.87
CA MET A 198 -21.88 9.02 -7.68
C MET A 198 -21.98 10.31 -6.84
N ARG A 199 -22.90 10.36 -5.87
CA ARG A 199 -23.09 11.48 -4.96
C ARG A 199 -21.86 11.70 -4.07
N GLU A 200 -21.27 10.65 -3.54
CA GLU A 200 -20.06 10.71 -2.71
C GLU A 200 -18.86 11.15 -3.53
N THR A 201 -18.71 10.65 -4.76
CA THR A 201 -17.68 11.09 -5.70
C THR A 201 -17.79 12.60 -6.00
N MET A 202 -19.00 13.11 -6.22
CA MET A 202 -19.21 14.57 -6.42
C MET A 202 -18.90 15.37 -5.14
N ARG A 203 -19.20 14.86 -3.96
CA ARG A 203 -18.87 15.51 -2.69
C ARG A 203 -17.36 15.52 -2.44
N ALA A 204 -16.67 14.42 -2.75
CA ALA A 204 -15.23 14.30 -2.61
C ALA A 204 -14.45 15.36 -3.38
N ALA A 205 -14.97 15.83 -4.52
CA ALA A 205 -14.34 16.92 -5.30
C ALA A 205 -14.25 18.25 -4.55
N LYS A 206 -15.05 18.42 -3.48
CA LYS A 206 -15.09 19.64 -2.65
C LYS A 206 -14.33 19.49 -1.33
N LYS A 207 -13.86 18.28 -1.01
CA LYS A 207 -13.10 18.04 0.22
C LYS A 207 -11.72 18.68 0.13
N PRO A 208 -11.17 19.19 1.24
CA PRO A 208 -9.88 19.85 1.25
C PRO A 208 -8.75 18.88 0.95
N VAL A 209 -7.85 19.32 0.08
CA VAL A 209 -6.56 18.67 -0.19
C VAL A 209 -5.49 19.71 0.02
N LYS A 210 -4.68 19.55 1.07
CA LYS A 210 -3.52 20.41 1.32
C LYS A 210 -2.35 19.88 0.49
N GLU A 211 -1.69 20.79 -0.23
CA GLU A 211 -0.44 20.47 -0.92
C GLU A 211 0.72 20.99 -0.09
N TRP A 212 1.65 20.11 0.22
CA TRP A 212 2.83 20.41 1.01
C TRP A 212 4.11 20.16 0.22
N MET A 213 5.09 21.02 0.48
CA MET A 213 6.44 20.99 -0.03
C MET A 213 7.40 20.45 1.03
N PRO A 214 8.68 20.16 0.71
CA PRO A 214 9.64 19.70 1.72
C PRO A 214 9.74 20.60 2.94
N ASP A 215 9.78 21.92 2.76
CA ASP A 215 9.87 22.90 3.84
C ASP A 215 8.66 22.83 4.80
N ASP A 216 7.47 22.51 4.30
CA ASP A 216 6.26 22.37 5.11
C ASP A 216 6.35 21.20 6.11
N ILE A 217 7.20 20.23 5.83
CA ILE A 217 7.45 19.05 6.68
C ILE A 217 8.85 19.08 7.33
N GLY A 218 9.51 20.24 7.33
CA GLY A 218 10.81 20.43 7.97
C GLY A 218 11.97 19.70 7.29
N LEU A 219 11.87 19.38 6.01
CA LEU A 219 12.91 18.76 5.20
C LEU A 219 13.40 19.71 4.11
N ASP A 220 14.65 19.60 3.73
CA ASP A 220 15.20 20.28 2.54
C ASP A 220 15.25 19.33 1.33
N GLU A 221 15.48 19.89 0.15
CA GLU A 221 15.49 19.15 -1.12
C GLU A 221 16.55 18.03 -1.18
N THR A 222 17.62 18.11 -0.38
CA THR A 222 18.67 17.09 -0.33
C THR A 222 18.26 15.87 0.51
N GLN A 223 17.19 16.02 1.29
CA GLN A 223 16.69 15.01 2.22
C GLN A 223 15.51 14.22 1.66
N VAL A 224 15.04 14.56 0.47
CA VAL A 224 13.88 13.95 -0.20
C VAL A 224 14.25 13.39 -1.58
N GLY A 225 13.36 12.63 -2.18
CA GLY A 225 13.49 12.14 -3.54
C GLY A 225 14.72 11.28 -3.79
N SER A 226 15.18 11.32 -5.03
CA SER A 226 16.37 10.58 -5.45
C SER A 226 17.67 11.07 -4.79
N SER A 227 17.71 12.33 -4.34
CA SER A 227 18.89 12.91 -3.67
C SER A 227 19.20 12.24 -2.34
N ALA A 228 18.18 11.76 -1.63
CA ALA A 228 18.32 11.10 -0.33
C ALA A 228 18.41 9.58 -0.40
N MET A 229 18.43 9.00 -1.61
CA MET A 229 18.48 7.55 -1.80
C MET A 229 19.76 6.93 -1.23
N ARG A 230 19.61 5.80 -0.51
CA ARG A 230 20.72 5.01 0.07
C ARG A 230 21.15 3.84 -0.81
N TYR A 231 20.45 3.58 -1.90
CA TYR A 231 20.76 2.57 -2.88
C TYR A 231 20.46 3.08 -4.29
N LYS A 232 21.01 2.43 -5.28
CA LYS A 232 20.82 2.77 -6.68
C LYS A 232 20.21 1.57 -7.42
N LEU A 233 19.14 1.80 -8.17
CA LEU A 233 18.59 0.80 -9.07
C LEU A 233 19.53 0.61 -10.24
N GLU A 234 20.23 -0.52 -10.28
CA GLU A 234 21.20 -0.80 -11.36
C GLU A 234 20.49 -1.21 -12.64
N ARG A 235 19.51 -2.08 -12.56
CA ARG A 235 18.81 -2.62 -13.72
C ARG A 235 17.34 -2.92 -13.40
N LEU A 236 16.46 -2.65 -14.37
CA LEU A 236 15.05 -3.09 -14.37
C LEU A 236 14.77 -3.77 -15.71
N TYR A 237 14.31 -5.00 -15.70
CA TYR A 237 14.08 -5.81 -16.90
C TYR A 237 12.97 -6.84 -16.66
N VAL A 238 12.36 -7.31 -17.76
CA VAL A 238 11.46 -8.45 -17.71
C VAL A 238 12.31 -9.72 -17.76
N PRO A 239 12.27 -10.58 -16.74
CA PRO A 239 13.03 -11.84 -16.80
C PRO A 239 12.50 -12.73 -17.92
N VAL A 240 13.41 -13.27 -18.71
CA VAL A 240 13.09 -14.32 -19.68
C VAL A 240 13.02 -15.63 -18.91
N ASN A 241 11.89 -16.29 -19.00
CA ASN A 241 11.68 -17.57 -18.33
C ASN A 241 11.67 -18.67 -19.40
N ASP A 242 12.82 -19.27 -19.66
CA ASP A 242 12.98 -20.38 -20.61
C ASP A 242 12.64 -21.71 -19.91
N ILE A 243 11.45 -21.78 -19.31
CA ILE A 243 10.95 -23.03 -18.73
C ILE A 243 10.34 -23.83 -19.86
N GLU A 244 10.97 -24.95 -20.19
CA GLU A 244 10.38 -25.97 -21.04
C GLU A 244 9.47 -26.86 -20.17
N CYS A 245 8.19 -26.96 -20.58
CA CYS A 245 7.24 -27.88 -19.95
C CYS A 245 7.49 -29.28 -20.50
N GLU A 246 7.80 -30.24 -19.64
CA GLU A 246 7.82 -31.65 -20.00
C GLU A 246 6.41 -32.23 -19.86
N PHE A 247 5.88 -32.72 -20.99
CA PHE A 247 4.60 -33.45 -20.99
C PHE A 247 4.86 -34.93 -20.76
N ILE A 248 4.19 -35.49 -19.79
CA ILE A 248 4.34 -36.90 -19.43
C ILE A 248 3.23 -37.69 -20.10
N ASP A 249 3.60 -38.60 -21.00
CA ASP A 249 2.69 -39.48 -21.69
C ASP A 249 2.67 -40.88 -21.06
N GLY A 250 1.57 -41.63 -21.23
CA GLY A 250 1.42 -43.01 -20.75
C GLY A 250 0.10 -43.60 -21.21
N ASP A 251 0.03 -44.92 -21.25
CA ASP A 251 -1.12 -45.68 -21.73
C ASP A 251 -2.36 -45.56 -20.81
N THR A 252 -2.11 -45.35 -19.51
CA THR A 252 -3.16 -45.16 -18.50
C THR A 252 -2.88 -43.99 -17.59
N PRO A 253 -3.88 -43.38 -16.95
CA PRO A 253 -3.65 -42.35 -15.93
C PRO A 253 -2.74 -42.80 -14.78
N ALA A 254 -2.74 -44.10 -14.45
CA ALA A 254 -1.87 -44.68 -13.42
C ALA A 254 -0.41 -44.65 -13.86
N ASP A 255 -0.11 -44.98 -15.10
CA ASP A 255 1.25 -44.96 -15.66
C ASP A 255 1.79 -43.52 -15.71
N ILE A 256 0.96 -42.56 -16.17
CA ILE A 256 1.30 -41.12 -16.19
C ILE A 256 1.65 -40.63 -14.77
N ALA A 257 0.80 -40.95 -13.78
CA ALA A 257 1.04 -40.57 -12.38
C ALA A 257 2.31 -41.21 -11.80
N ALA A 258 2.59 -42.50 -12.12
CA ALA A 258 3.80 -43.15 -11.68
C ALA A 258 5.07 -42.50 -12.27
N THR A 259 5.06 -42.21 -13.56
CA THR A 259 6.16 -41.55 -14.25
C THR A 259 6.39 -40.14 -13.69
N LEU A 260 5.32 -39.34 -13.48
CA LEU A 260 5.42 -38.03 -12.83
C LEU A 260 6.07 -38.13 -11.45
N ALA A 261 5.62 -39.09 -10.60
CA ALA A 261 6.18 -39.27 -9.28
C ALA A 261 7.66 -39.69 -9.31
N GLN A 262 8.07 -40.46 -10.32
CA GLN A 262 9.47 -40.80 -10.53
C GLN A 262 10.31 -39.57 -10.91
N HIS A 263 9.85 -38.74 -11.89
CA HIS A 263 10.56 -37.52 -12.28
C HIS A 263 10.66 -36.53 -11.11
N MET A 264 9.62 -36.40 -10.31
CA MET A 264 9.65 -35.55 -9.11
C MET A 264 10.67 -36.04 -8.08
N ARG A 265 10.83 -37.37 -7.87
CA ARG A 265 11.86 -37.94 -7.00
C ARG A 265 13.27 -37.71 -7.53
N GLU A 266 13.49 -37.95 -8.82
CA GLU A 266 14.77 -37.70 -9.48
C GLU A 266 15.18 -36.21 -9.38
N ALA A 267 14.20 -35.29 -9.49
CA ALA A 267 14.37 -33.86 -9.28
C ALA A 267 14.46 -33.45 -7.79
N LYS A 268 14.33 -34.42 -6.84
CA LYS A 268 14.32 -34.19 -5.38
C LYS A 268 13.24 -33.18 -4.92
N LEU A 269 12.08 -33.23 -5.55
CA LEU A 269 10.93 -32.41 -5.18
C LEU A 269 10.01 -33.11 -4.16
N ILE A 270 10.09 -34.46 -4.10
CA ILE A 270 9.42 -35.30 -3.13
C ILE A 270 10.36 -36.43 -2.64
#